data_7267cdccbce92b2e1bfb650dd3c79da2
#
_entry.id   7267cdccbce92b2e1bfb650dd3c79da2
#
_cell.length_a   1.000
_cell.length_b   1.000
_cell.length_c   1.000
_cell.angle_alpha   90.00
_cell.angle_beta   90.00
_cell.angle_gamma   90.00
#
_symmetry.space_group_name_H-M   'P 1'
#
loop_
_entity.id
_entity.type
_entity.pdbx_description
1 polymer ?
#
loop_
_entity_poly.entity_id
_entity_poly.type
_entity_poly.pdbx_seq_one_letter_code
_entity_poly.pdbx_strand_id
1 'polypeptide(L)'
;LGANIECDAKNLWQFGVMGAAFTRSVLGIKKPTVALLNVGSEEAKGLERVKQAAAMFRQSDLPFEFCGFVEGDDLGLGTVDVFVVDGFTGNIVLKTVEGTVRLYSEHFRTAMRSSWTAHFSFFLIHRTLKKMRQRLDPRRYNGATFLGLNGIVVKSHGGTDAFGFANAVGVAVNMAVNRFNDDLIAEVRNFNEAQPADARVAVS
;
A
#
# COMPACT_ATOMS: atom_id res chain seq x y z
N LEU A 1 0.07 4.90 1.54
CA LEU A 1 0.65 6.23 1.36
C LEU A 1 -0.24 7.29 2.01
N GLY A 2 0.37 8.35 2.59
CA GLY A 2 -0.35 9.46 3.20
C GLY A 2 -1.18 10.24 2.18
N ALA A 3 -2.32 10.78 2.62
CA ALA A 3 -3.04 11.81 1.86
C ALA A 3 -2.34 13.17 1.98
N ASN A 4 -1.57 13.38 3.05
CA ASN A 4 -0.82 14.60 3.31
C ASN A 4 0.48 14.62 2.50
N ILE A 5 0.75 15.74 1.82
CA ILE A 5 1.98 15.92 1.03
C ILE A 5 3.21 15.88 1.95
N GLU A 6 3.16 16.60 3.07
CA GLU A 6 4.17 16.56 4.12
C GLU A 6 3.60 15.86 5.35
N CYS A 7 4.42 15.02 5.97
CA CYS A 7 4.08 14.25 7.15
C CYS A 7 5.20 14.35 8.18
N ASP A 8 4.84 14.48 9.44
CA ASP A 8 5.75 14.30 10.57
C ASP A 8 5.90 12.81 10.94
N ALA A 9 6.71 12.53 11.95
CA ALA A 9 6.96 11.17 12.45
C ALA A 9 5.67 10.52 12.97
N LYS A 10 4.80 11.29 13.63
CA LYS A 10 3.53 10.83 14.19
C LYS A 10 2.56 10.44 13.08
N ASN A 11 2.48 11.23 12.00
CA ASN A 11 1.65 10.88 10.84
C ASN A 11 2.10 9.56 10.21
N LEU A 12 3.41 9.39 9.98
CA LEU A 12 3.96 8.15 9.41
C LEU A 12 3.65 6.95 10.30
N TRP A 13 3.81 7.10 11.62
CA TRP A 13 3.44 6.08 12.57
C TRP A 13 1.93 5.74 12.50
N GLN A 14 1.05 6.74 12.47
CA GLN A 14 -0.40 6.55 12.32
C GLN A 14 -0.75 5.81 11.03
N PHE A 15 -0.09 6.13 9.90
CA PHE A 15 -0.31 5.44 8.64
C PHE A 15 0.04 3.96 8.73
N GLY A 16 1.11 3.61 9.43
CA GLY A 16 1.49 2.21 9.65
C GLY A 16 0.46 1.44 10.48
N VAL A 17 -0.04 2.04 11.56
CA VAL A 17 -1.11 1.46 12.39
C VAL A 17 -2.38 1.24 11.56
N MET A 18 -2.83 2.27 10.82
CA MET A 18 -4.01 2.17 9.95
C MET A 18 -3.82 1.16 8.82
N GLY A 19 -2.63 1.12 8.20
CA GLY A 19 -2.30 0.16 7.16
C GLY A 19 -2.31 -1.29 7.68
N ALA A 20 -1.76 -1.52 8.86
CA ALA A 20 -1.78 -2.83 9.51
C ALA A 20 -3.21 -3.28 9.86
N ALA A 21 -4.04 -2.37 10.40
CA ALA A 21 -5.44 -2.66 10.68
C ALA A 21 -6.22 -3.00 9.40
N PHE A 22 -6.00 -2.25 8.31
CA PHE A 22 -6.57 -2.54 7.00
C PHE A 22 -6.17 -3.93 6.49
N THR A 23 -4.89 -4.26 6.59
CA THR A 23 -4.35 -5.56 6.15
C THR A 23 -4.97 -6.72 6.93
N ARG A 24 -5.21 -6.56 8.23
CA ARG A 24 -5.92 -7.57 9.04
C ARG A 24 -7.38 -7.70 8.64
N SER A 25 -8.11 -6.59 8.58
CA SER A 25 -9.57 -6.61 8.38
C SER A 25 -9.98 -6.95 6.95
N VAL A 26 -9.21 -6.49 5.95
CA VAL A 26 -9.59 -6.63 4.53
C VAL A 26 -8.86 -7.78 3.85
N LEU A 27 -7.56 -7.96 4.16
CA LEU A 27 -6.74 -9.01 3.54
C LEU A 27 -6.64 -10.28 4.40
N GLY A 28 -7.09 -10.26 5.66
CA GLY A 28 -7.12 -11.42 6.54
C GLY A 28 -5.75 -11.84 7.10
N ILE A 29 -4.73 -10.99 7.00
CA ILE A 29 -3.37 -11.26 7.52
C ILE A 29 -3.34 -10.92 9.01
N LYS A 30 -3.27 -11.92 9.86
CA LYS A 30 -3.40 -11.75 11.33
C LYS A 30 -2.30 -10.90 11.96
N LYS A 31 -1.05 -11.07 11.53
CA LYS A 31 0.12 -10.33 12.01
C LYS A 31 0.87 -9.75 10.80
N PRO A 32 0.41 -8.60 10.26
CA PRO A 32 1.04 -8.00 9.09
C PRO A 32 2.45 -7.49 9.41
N THR A 33 3.30 -7.48 8.40
CA THR A 33 4.62 -6.85 8.41
C THR A 33 4.50 -5.41 7.93
N VAL A 34 5.14 -4.48 8.64
CA VAL A 34 5.11 -3.04 8.35
C VAL A 34 6.53 -2.51 8.22
N ALA A 35 6.82 -1.74 7.19
CA ALA A 35 8.09 -1.05 7.03
C ALA A 35 7.93 0.38 6.54
N LEU A 36 8.89 1.22 6.85
CA LEU A 36 8.99 2.60 6.36
C LEU A 36 9.81 2.64 5.06
N LEU A 37 9.26 3.29 4.03
CA LEU A 37 10.02 3.56 2.81
C LEU A 37 11.12 4.58 3.10
N ASN A 38 12.35 4.25 2.73
CA ASN A 38 13.53 5.05 3.01
C ASN A 38 14.49 5.02 1.80
N VAL A 39 15.57 5.78 1.88
CA VAL A 39 16.65 5.86 0.86
C VAL A 39 17.75 4.80 1.06
N GLY A 40 17.57 3.91 2.01
CA GLY A 40 18.48 2.83 2.37
C GLY A 40 17.95 2.08 3.57
N SER A 41 18.34 0.83 3.73
CA SER A 41 17.92 -0.06 4.82
C SER A 41 18.65 0.21 6.15
N GLU A 42 19.74 1.00 6.12
CA GLU A 42 20.56 1.28 7.31
C GLU A 42 19.93 2.33 8.22
N GLU A 43 20.04 2.14 9.51
CA GLU A 43 19.47 2.99 10.57
C GLU A 43 19.89 4.48 10.49
N ALA A 44 21.09 4.75 10.01
CA ALA A 44 21.62 6.11 9.92
C ALA A 44 21.09 6.90 8.71
N LYS A 45 20.51 6.20 7.71
CA LYS A 45 20.05 6.83 6.47
C LYS A 45 18.65 7.41 6.59
N GLY A 46 18.36 8.35 5.70
CA GLY A 46 17.04 8.92 5.52
C GLY A 46 16.74 10.14 6.35
N LEU A 47 15.53 10.62 6.18
CA LEU A 47 15.04 11.83 6.83
C LEU A 47 14.80 11.61 8.33
N GLU A 48 15.03 12.65 9.11
CA GLU A 48 14.88 12.59 10.57
C GLU A 48 13.47 12.15 10.99
N ARG A 49 12.42 12.64 10.32
CA ARG A 49 11.03 12.22 10.58
C ARG A 49 10.80 10.72 10.38
N VAL A 50 11.50 10.10 9.42
CA VAL A 50 11.39 8.67 9.13
C VAL A 50 12.08 7.85 10.22
N LYS A 51 13.25 8.29 10.70
CA LYS A 51 13.96 7.66 11.81
C LYS A 51 13.19 7.79 13.14
N GLN A 52 12.58 8.94 13.38
CA GLN A 52 11.72 9.14 14.55
C GLN A 52 10.48 8.25 14.50
N ALA A 53 9.83 8.11 13.34
CA ALA A 53 8.71 7.18 13.16
C ALA A 53 9.13 5.72 13.42
N ALA A 54 10.32 5.31 12.95
CA ALA A 54 10.87 3.99 13.25
C ALA A 54 11.08 3.75 14.75
N ALA A 55 11.58 4.76 15.46
CA ALA A 55 11.73 4.69 16.92
C ALA A 55 10.37 4.53 17.62
N MET A 56 9.34 5.26 17.17
CA MET A 56 7.97 5.11 17.70
C MET A 56 7.42 3.69 17.47
N PHE A 57 7.61 3.09 16.27
CA PHE A 57 7.19 1.72 16.00
C PHE A 57 7.88 0.71 16.91
N ARG A 58 9.18 0.85 17.16
CA ARG A 58 9.94 -0.08 18.03
C ARG A 58 9.54 0.02 19.51
N GLN A 59 9.09 1.17 19.94
CA GLN A 59 8.63 1.40 21.32
C GLN A 59 7.18 1.01 21.56
N SER A 60 6.44 0.72 20.49
CA SER A 60 5.01 0.43 20.54
C SER A 60 4.77 -1.08 20.59
N ASP A 61 3.92 -1.53 21.50
CA ASP A 61 3.39 -2.91 21.51
C ASP A 61 2.14 -2.95 20.62
N LEU A 62 2.34 -3.24 19.34
CA LEU A 62 1.29 -3.21 18.33
C LEU A 62 1.10 -4.62 17.72
N PRO A 63 -0.12 -4.95 17.28
CA PRO A 63 -0.45 -6.28 16.75
C PRO A 63 0.05 -6.47 15.31
N PHE A 64 1.28 -6.04 15.01
CA PHE A 64 1.99 -6.23 13.75
C PHE A 64 3.50 -6.32 13.98
N GLU A 65 4.25 -6.71 12.96
CA GLU A 65 5.69 -6.78 13.01
C GLU A 65 6.31 -5.60 12.27
N PHE A 66 7.09 -4.76 12.98
CA PHE A 66 7.83 -3.69 12.34
C PHE A 66 9.18 -4.20 11.83
N CYS A 67 9.38 -4.16 10.50
CA CYS A 67 10.56 -4.69 9.81
C CYS A 67 11.64 -3.65 9.54
N GLY A 68 11.50 -2.41 10.06
CA GLY A 68 12.48 -1.36 9.83
C GLY A 68 12.27 -0.59 8.52
N PHE A 69 13.36 -0.41 7.77
CA PHE A 69 13.36 0.35 6.52
C PHE A 69 13.41 -0.56 5.29
N VAL A 70 12.76 -0.12 4.23
CA VAL A 70 12.74 -0.75 2.91
C VAL A 70 13.00 0.29 1.83
N GLU A 71 13.52 -0.15 0.69
CA GLU A 71 13.84 0.70 -0.44
C GLU A 71 12.77 0.61 -1.55
N GLY A 72 12.88 1.45 -2.57
CA GLY A 72 11.87 1.54 -3.62
C GLY A 72 11.74 0.27 -4.49
N ASP A 73 12.80 -0.52 -4.60
CA ASP A 73 12.81 -1.80 -5.34
C ASP A 73 12.13 -2.93 -4.58
N ASP A 74 12.10 -2.88 -3.24
CA ASP A 74 11.36 -3.84 -2.40
C ASP A 74 9.85 -3.82 -2.67
N LEU A 75 9.29 -2.67 -3.10
CA LEU A 75 7.86 -2.53 -3.42
C LEU A 75 7.39 -3.54 -4.47
N GLY A 76 8.23 -3.78 -5.49
CA GLY A 76 7.92 -4.74 -6.55
C GLY A 76 8.02 -6.20 -6.12
N LEU A 77 8.79 -6.47 -5.07
CA LEU A 77 9.03 -7.81 -4.52
C LEU A 77 7.97 -8.21 -3.49
N GLY A 78 7.30 -7.23 -2.87
CA GLY A 78 6.31 -7.50 -1.81
C GLY A 78 6.96 -8.09 -0.57
N THR A 79 8.10 -7.56 -0.16
CA THR A 79 8.89 -8.03 1.00
C THR A 79 8.19 -7.84 2.34
N VAL A 80 7.27 -6.87 2.41
CA VAL A 80 6.41 -6.60 3.56
C VAL A 80 4.97 -6.37 3.12
N ASP A 81 4.02 -6.51 4.05
CA ASP A 81 2.59 -6.34 3.76
C ASP A 81 2.17 -4.86 3.68
N VAL A 82 2.86 -3.98 4.41
CA VAL A 82 2.55 -2.54 4.47
C VAL A 82 3.81 -1.70 4.32
N PHE A 83 3.88 -0.92 3.24
CA PHE A 83 4.89 0.10 3.02
C PHE A 83 4.34 1.46 3.43
N VAL A 84 4.99 2.10 4.40
CA VAL A 84 4.57 3.40 4.93
C VAL A 84 5.39 4.52 4.30
N VAL A 85 4.70 5.54 3.77
CA VAL A 85 5.33 6.67 3.09
C VAL A 85 4.42 7.91 3.13
N ASP A 86 4.99 9.12 3.05
CA ASP A 86 4.24 10.36 2.88
C ASP A 86 3.54 10.44 1.51
N GLY A 87 2.60 11.39 1.37
CA GLY A 87 1.78 11.50 0.17
C GLY A 87 2.56 11.96 -1.07
N PHE A 88 3.57 12.80 -0.91
CA PHE A 88 4.39 13.27 -2.03
C PHE A 88 5.24 12.14 -2.60
N THR A 89 6.06 11.52 -1.76
CA THR A 89 6.93 10.40 -2.16
C THR A 89 6.10 9.22 -2.67
N GLY A 90 5.04 8.86 -1.96
CA GLY A 90 4.18 7.74 -2.36
C GLY A 90 3.47 7.97 -3.69
N ASN A 91 3.02 9.19 -3.99
CA ASN A 91 2.42 9.51 -5.28
C ASN A 91 3.44 9.46 -6.43
N ILE A 92 4.68 9.93 -6.19
CA ILE A 92 5.77 9.81 -7.18
C ILE A 92 6.05 8.34 -7.46
N VAL A 93 6.21 7.52 -6.41
CA VAL A 93 6.44 6.07 -6.53
C VAL A 93 5.33 5.41 -7.35
N LEU A 94 4.06 5.63 -7.01
CA LEU A 94 2.94 5.07 -7.76
C LEU A 94 2.96 5.48 -9.23
N LYS A 95 3.18 6.75 -9.53
CA LYS A 95 3.23 7.25 -10.91
C LYS A 95 4.43 6.72 -11.68
N THR A 96 5.58 6.54 -11.02
CA THR A 96 6.78 5.94 -11.60
C THR A 96 6.52 4.48 -11.96
N VAL A 97 5.94 3.70 -11.05
CA VAL A 97 5.58 2.30 -11.31
C VAL A 97 4.57 2.19 -12.45
N GLU A 98 3.49 2.99 -12.44
CA GLU A 98 2.51 3.03 -13.53
C GLU A 98 3.18 3.35 -14.88
N GLY A 99 4.05 4.36 -14.91
CA GLY A 99 4.79 4.77 -16.11
C GLY A 99 5.76 3.69 -16.61
N THR A 100 6.49 3.06 -15.72
CA THR A 100 7.43 1.97 -16.04
C THR A 100 6.71 0.75 -16.62
N VAL A 101 5.60 0.34 -16.02
CA VAL A 101 4.78 -0.78 -16.53
C VAL A 101 4.22 -0.47 -17.91
N ARG A 102 3.77 0.77 -18.14
CA ARG A 102 3.29 1.22 -19.46
C ARG A 102 4.41 1.17 -20.50
N LEU A 103 5.57 1.77 -20.19
CA LEU A 103 6.73 1.78 -21.06
C LEU A 103 7.17 0.36 -21.45
N TYR A 104 7.32 -0.51 -20.45
CA TYR A 104 7.68 -1.91 -20.67
C TYR A 104 6.65 -2.63 -21.56
N SER A 105 5.37 -2.41 -21.30
CA SER A 105 4.28 -3.03 -22.09
C SER A 105 4.28 -2.58 -23.55
N GLU A 106 4.60 -1.32 -23.82
CA GLU A 106 4.70 -0.77 -25.18
C GLU A 106 5.92 -1.35 -25.92
N HIS A 107 7.07 -1.37 -25.29
CA HIS A 107 8.27 -1.97 -25.86
C HIS A 107 8.08 -3.46 -26.12
N PHE A 108 7.50 -4.20 -25.18
CA PHE A 108 7.20 -5.62 -25.37
C PHE A 108 6.24 -5.85 -26.55
N ARG A 109 5.19 -5.04 -26.68
CA ARG A 109 4.25 -5.13 -27.81
C ARG A 109 4.93 -4.84 -29.12
N THR A 110 5.79 -3.84 -29.19
CA THR A 110 6.57 -3.48 -30.37
C THR A 110 7.52 -4.62 -30.76
N ALA A 111 8.26 -5.17 -29.80
CA ALA A 111 9.15 -6.31 -30.03
C ALA A 111 8.41 -7.54 -30.57
N MET A 112 7.23 -7.84 -30.02
CA MET A 112 6.40 -8.97 -30.49
C MET A 112 5.83 -8.76 -31.91
N ARG A 113 5.79 -7.54 -32.41
CA ARG A 113 5.36 -7.19 -33.77
C ARG A 113 6.49 -7.01 -34.76
N SER A 114 7.75 -7.05 -34.32
CA SER A 114 8.91 -6.70 -35.15
C SER A 114 9.27 -7.73 -36.20
N SER A 115 8.88 -9.00 -36.05
CA SER A 115 9.20 -10.06 -37.01
C SER A 115 8.11 -11.14 -37.06
N TRP A 116 8.09 -11.90 -38.14
CA TRP A 116 7.16 -13.03 -38.29
C TRP A 116 7.40 -14.12 -37.25
N THR A 117 8.66 -14.40 -36.93
CA THR A 117 9.05 -15.37 -35.89
C THR A 117 8.57 -14.95 -34.50
N ALA A 118 8.67 -13.65 -34.16
CA ALA A 118 8.15 -13.08 -32.91
C ALA A 118 6.61 -13.20 -32.84
N HIS A 119 5.94 -12.98 -33.95
CA HIS A 119 4.48 -13.11 -34.03
C HIS A 119 4.03 -14.57 -33.81
N PHE A 120 4.71 -15.53 -34.42
CA PHE A 120 4.43 -16.94 -34.23
C PHE A 120 4.71 -17.41 -32.81
N SER A 121 5.83 -16.97 -32.22
CA SER A 121 6.16 -17.24 -30.81
C SER A 121 5.12 -16.67 -29.85
N PHE A 122 4.64 -15.45 -30.13
CA PHE A 122 3.55 -14.85 -29.33
C PHE A 122 2.27 -15.68 -29.35
N PHE A 123 1.92 -16.25 -30.49
CA PHE A 123 0.76 -17.15 -30.60
C PHE A 123 0.91 -18.39 -29.72
N LEU A 124 2.10 -19.00 -29.66
CA LEU A 124 2.37 -20.17 -28.82
C LEU A 124 2.27 -19.88 -27.32
N ILE A 125 2.78 -18.72 -26.87
CA ILE A 125 2.83 -18.35 -25.44
C ILE A 125 1.62 -17.52 -25.00
N HIS A 126 0.70 -17.19 -25.91
CA HIS A 126 -0.43 -16.30 -25.64
C HIS A 126 -1.26 -16.73 -24.42
N ARG A 127 -1.49 -18.03 -24.19
CA ARG A 127 -2.22 -18.53 -23.00
C ARG A 127 -1.51 -18.21 -21.71
N THR A 128 -0.18 -18.37 -21.67
CA THR A 128 0.66 -18.06 -20.50
C THR A 128 0.67 -16.56 -20.24
N LEU A 129 0.85 -15.75 -21.28
CA LEU A 129 0.81 -14.28 -21.18
C LEU A 129 -0.57 -13.78 -20.73
N LYS A 130 -1.65 -14.39 -21.19
CA LYS A 130 -3.01 -14.06 -20.74
C LYS A 130 -3.18 -14.31 -19.23
N LYS A 131 -2.69 -15.45 -18.71
CA LYS A 131 -2.71 -15.75 -17.25
C LYS A 131 -1.89 -14.74 -16.47
N MET A 132 -0.68 -14.42 -16.93
CA MET A 132 0.18 -13.42 -16.30
C MET A 132 -0.51 -12.04 -16.27
N ARG A 133 -1.07 -11.59 -17.41
CA ARG A 133 -1.77 -10.32 -17.51
C ARG A 133 -3.01 -10.27 -16.61
N GLN A 134 -3.72 -11.37 -16.43
CA GLN A 134 -4.87 -11.44 -15.50
C GLN A 134 -4.44 -11.30 -14.03
N ARG A 135 -3.26 -11.82 -13.65
CA ARG A 135 -2.71 -11.65 -12.30
C ARG A 135 -2.24 -10.23 -12.03
N LEU A 136 -1.71 -9.55 -13.05
CA LEU A 136 -1.21 -8.18 -12.97
C LEU A 136 -2.25 -7.13 -13.37
N ASP A 137 -3.52 -7.51 -13.53
CA ASP A 137 -4.58 -6.60 -13.94
C ASP A 137 -4.91 -5.60 -12.82
N PRO A 138 -4.57 -4.31 -12.97
CA PRO A 138 -4.76 -3.31 -11.91
C PRO A 138 -6.24 -3.11 -11.54
N ARG A 139 -7.18 -3.49 -12.42
CA ARG A 139 -8.62 -3.39 -12.15
C ARG A 139 -9.06 -4.31 -11.02
N ARG A 140 -8.34 -5.43 -10.79
CA ARG A 140 -8.60 -6.36 -9.67
C ARG A 140 -8.27 -5.77 -8.31
N TYR A 141 -7.36 -4.80 -8.29
CA TYR A 141 -6.87 -4.14 -7.08
C TYR A 141 -7.39 -2.69 -6.99
N ASN A 142 -8.43 -2.37 -7.75
CA ASN A 142 -9.03 -1.04 -7.71
C ASN A 142 -9.80 -0.84 -6.41
N GLY A 143 -9.69 0.35 -5.85
CA GLY A 143 -10.33 0.71 -4.59
C GLY A 143 -9.32 1.23 -3.57
N ALA A 144 -8.76 2.43 -3.80
CA ALA A 144 -7.93 3.10 -2.81
C ALA A 144 -8.80 3.61 -1.67
N THR A 145 -8.53 3.16 -0.45
CA THR A 145 -9.29 3.53 0.74
C THR A 145 -8.68 4.74 1.43
N PHE A 146 -9.50 5.72 1.77
CA PHE A 146 -9.11 6.79 2.69
C PHE A 146 -9.25 6.28 4.11
N LEU A 147 -8.12 5.99 4.75
CA LEU A 147 -8.06 5.55 6.14
C LEU A 147 -8.09 6.75 7.10
N GLY A 148 -8.55 6.53 8.32
CA GLY A 148 -8.60 7.55 9.38
C GLY A 148 -9.79 8.52 9.28
N LEU A 149 -10.80 8.21 8.49
CA LEU A 149 -12.07 8.94 8.43
C LEU A 149 -13.12 8.26 9.32
N ASN A 150 -14.10 9.05 9.79
CA ASN A 150 -15.23 8.54 10.59
C ASN A 150 -16.23 7.66 9.79
N GLY A 151 -15.94 7.41 8.52
CA GLY A 151 -16.75 6.57 7.64
C GLY A 151 -15.88 5.94 6.56
N ILE A 152 -16.41 4.91 5.91
CA ILE A 152 -15.73 4.20 4.84
C ILE A 152 -15.81 5.01 3.54
N VAL A 153 -14.66 5.43 3.04
CA VAL A 153 -14.53 6.15 1.77
C VAL A 153 -13.53 5.41 0.89
N VAL A 154 -14.00 4.92 -0.25
CA VAL A 154 -13.17 4.20 -1.23
C VAL A 154 -13.17 4.96 -2.55
N LYS A 155 -11.97 5.29 -3.02
CA LYS A 155 -11.75 5.97 -4.28
C LYS A 155 -11.49 4.96 -5.40
N SER A 156 -12.36 4.95 -6.41
CA SER A 156 -12.10 4.21 -7.65
C SER A 156 -11.19 5.00 -8.59
N HIS A 157 -10.37 4.31 -9.37
CA HIS A 157 -9.55 4.93 -10.40
C HIS A 157 -10.45 5.52 -11.50
N GLY A 158 -10.18 6.77 -11.91
CA GLY A 158 -11.04 7.49 -12.86
C GLY A 158 -11.14 6.88 -14.26
N GLY A 159 -10.13 6.14 -14.70
CA GLY A 159 -10.10 5.44 -16.00
C GLY A 159 -10.52 3.97 -15.92
N THR A 160 -11.17 3.53 -14.84
CA THR A 160 -11.59 2.12 -14.69
C THR A 160 -12.89 1.83 -15.45
N ASP A 161 -13.10 0.56 -15.78
CA ASP A 161 -14.35 0.04 -16.33
C ASP A 161 -15.29 -0.51 -15.22
N ALA A 162 -16.42 -1.06 -15.61
CA ALA A 162 -17.41 -1.63 -14.70
C ALA A 162 -16.82 -2.75 -13.82
N PHE A 163 -15.88 -3.55 -14.34
CA PHE A 163 -15.23 -4.61 -13.58
C PHE A 163 -14.35 -4.04 -12.45
N GLY A 164 -13.53 -3.06 -12.76
CA GLY A 164 -12.70 -2.42 -11.74
C GLY A 164 -13.54 -1.61 -10.74
N PHE A 165 -14.61 -0.94 -11.17
CA PHE A 165 -15.53 -0.26 -10.25
C PHE A 165 -16.21 -1.24 -9.28
N ALA A 166 -16.66 -2.40 -9.76
CA ALA A 166 -17.22 -3.45 -8.91
C ALA A 166 -16.23 -3.94 -7.84
N ASN A 167 -14.93 -4.06 -8.18
CA ASN A 167 -13.90 -4.39 -7.19
C ASN A 167 -13.76 -3.30 -6.12
N ALA A 168 -13.79 -2.02 -6.48
CA ALA A 168 -13.76 -0.92 -5.51
C ALA A 168 -14.98 -0.94 -4.57
N VAL A 169 -16.17 -1.24 -5.08
CA VAL A 169 -17.37 -1.46 -4.25
C VAL A 169 -17.18 -2.66 -3.34
N GLY A 170 -16.57 -3.75 -3.83
CA GLY A 170 -16.25 -4.93 -3.03
C GLY A 170 -15.34 -4.62 -1.85
N VAL A 171 -14.33 -3.76 -2.03
CA VAL A 171 -13.47 -3.28 -0.93
C VAL A 171 -14.31 -2.56 0.14
N ALA A 172 -15.18 -1.62 -0.27
CA ALA A 172 -16.04 -0.89 0.65
C ALA A 172 -17.00 -1.82 1.43
N VAL A 173 -17.58 -2.80 0.76
CA VAL A 173 -18.45 -3.82 1.38
C VAL A 173 -17.67 -4.64 2.41
N ASN A 174 -16.47 -5.12 2.06
CA ASN A 174 -15.63 -5.89 2.98
C ASN A 174 -15.27 -5.09 4.24
N MET A 175 -14.93 -3.80 4.08
CA MET A 175 -14.65 -2.93 5.22
C MET A 175 -15.89 -2.75 6.13
N ALA A 176 -17.07 -2.58 5.52
CA ALA A 176 -18.32 -2.41 6.27
C ALA A 176 -18.72 -3.69 7.03
N VAL A 177 -18.66 -4.84 6.37
CA VAL A 177 -18.98 -6.15 6.97
C VAL A 177 -18.03 -6.50 8.11
N ASN A 178 -16.74 -6.21 7.95
CA ASN A 178 -15.71 -6.47 8.96
C ASN A 178 -15.60 -5.34 10.02
N ARG A 179 -16.50 -4.35 10.02
CA ARG A 179 -16.52 -3.26 11.01
C ARG A 179 -15.17 -2.55 11.15
N PHE A 180 -14.47 -2.34 10.03
CA PHE A 180 -13.10 -1.84 10.00
C PHE A 180 -12.87 -0.59 10.85
N ASN A 181 -13.79 0.40 10.80
CA ASN A 181 -13.63 1.64 11.56
C ASN A 181 -13.73 1.41 13.07
N ASP A 182 -14.59 0.50 13.52
CA ASP A 182 -14.75 0.19 14.95
C ASP A 182 -13.47 -0.47 15.49
N ASP A 183 -12.93 -1.42 14.73
CA ASP A 183 -11.70 -2.12 15.09
C ASP A 183 -10.50 -1.15 15.11
N LEU A 184 -10.38 -0.27 14.10
CA LEU A 184 -9.32 0.74 14.04
C LEU A 184 -9.40 1.70 15.23
N ILE A 185 -10.60 2.19 15.57
CA ILE A 185 -10.82 3.08 16.72
C ILE A 185 -10.43 2.37 18.02
N ALA A 186 -10.83 1.10 18.20
CA ALA A 186 -10.47 0.32 19.37
C ALA A 186 -8.96 0.13 19.51
N GLU A 187 -8.25 -0.19 18.42
CA GLU A 187 -6.79 -0.33 18.43
C GLU A 187 -6.07 0.97 18.79
N VAL A 188 -6.49 2.10 18.19
CA VAL A 188 -5.88 3.41 18.50
C VAL A 188 -6.17 3.84 19.93
N ARG A 189 -7.35 3.53 20.48
CA ARG A 189 -7.68 3.78 21.89
C ARG A 189 -6.80 2.96 22.83
N ASN A 190 -6.71 1.65 22.60
CA ASN A 190 -5.89 0.75 23.42
C ASN A 190 -4.41 1.22 23.42
N PHE A 191 -3.91 1.64 22.27
CA PHE A 191 -2.57 2.22 22.17
C PHE A 191 -2.46 3.51 22.98
N ASN A 192 -3.42 4.43 22.87
CA ASN A 192 -3.40 5.70 23.60
C ASN A 192 -3.45 5.52 25.12
N GLU A 193 -4.16 4.50 25.62
CA GLU A 193 -4.23 4.19 27.05
C GLU A 193 -2.89 3.66 27.58
N ALA A 194 -2.10 2.99 26.75
CA ALA A 194 -0.78 2.48 27.08
C ALA A 194 0.34 3.55 27.03
N GLN A 195 0.06 4.74 26.45
CA GLN A 195 1.06 5.78 26.24
C GLN A 195 0.92 6.95 27.23
N PRO A 196 2.04 7.65 27.58
CA PRO A 196 2.00 8.91 28.28
C PRO A 196 1.13 9.95 27.57
N ALA A 197 0.56 10.90 28.30
CA ALA A 197 -0.42 11.85 27.77
C ALA A 197 0.07 12.71 26.59
N ASP A 198 1.36 12.98 26.52
CA ASP A 198 2.05 13.74 25.48
C ASP A 198 2.30 12.95 24.18
N ALA A 199 2.25 11.61 24.25
CA ALA A 199 2.43 10.72 23.11
C ALA A 199 1.11 10.24 22.47
N ARG A 200 -0.05 10.64 23.04
CA ARG A 200 -1.37 10.16 22.58
C ARG A 200 -1.75 10.68 21.20
N VAL A 201 -2.38 9.81 20.43
CA VAL A 201 -2.93 10.12 19.10
C VAL A 201 -4.35 10.69 19.26
N ALA A 202 -4.66 11.79 18.60
CA ALA A 202 -6.01 12.32 18.58
C ALA A 202 -6.94 11.34 17.83
N VAL A 203 -7.97 10.85 18.54
CA VAL A 203 -9.09 10.10 17.96
C VAL A 203 -10.23 11.10 17.91
N SER A 204 -10.51 11.64 16.73
CA SER A 204 -11.67 12.52 16.49
C SER A 204 -12.88 11.71 16.07
#